data_0e3e4b89c915a687dec9e50e83429971
#
_entry.id   0e3e4b89c915a687dec9e50e83429971
#
_cell.length_a   1.000
_cell.length_b   1.000
_cell.length_c   1.000
_cell.angle_alpha   90.00
_cell.angle_beta   90.00
_cell.angle_gamma   90.00
#
_symmetry.space_group_name_H-M   'P 1'
#
loop_
_entity.id
_entity.type
_entity.pdbx_description
1 polymer ?
#
loop_
_entity_poly.entity_id
_entity_poly.type
_entity_poly.pdbx_seq_one_letter_code
_entity_poly.pdbx_strand_id
1 'polypeptide(L)'
;MTELYMDNLSYALGSVKRTVDESAKSDTFSSAKLLRDSGFETHHLAAEGESVLDLAVKAVGPIRGALTELHAIIWASCIPENATVGDRVQFERSRDVKPLMDFPASRLQSHLDAPQAIVLGLVQQACTSMLGSVRVACGLLTTEGDFENILCLTSDCFPPGAKYEQSYSLISEGAACCVVSRKPEGYRILACHQITNGAAVQASDEETAAVYFTYMHRMVNETLAKAKMTAENLDWIVPQNINKKAWQILSRVLKIDLKQVFIEPMPEVAHCISGDNIINLKHLEESDRVEPGQRLLCLMAGYGLNWQALLLEKVDPT
;
A
#
# COMPACT_ATOMS: atom_id res chain seq x y z
N MET A 1 -22.81 -4.98 13.25
CA MET A 1 -22.04 -4.50 12.09
C MET A 1 -21.71 -5.72 11.27
N THR A 2 -21.81 -5.66 9.95
CA THR A 2 -21.39 -6.74 9.05
C THR A 2 -19.90 -6.99 9.24
N GLU A 3 -19.50 -8.23 9.49
CA GLU A 3 -18.09 -8.60 9.51
C GLU A 3 -17.55 -8.60 8.09
N LEU A 4 -16.37 -8.05 7.91
CA LEU A 4 -15.69 -7.96 6.63
C LEU A 4 -14.29 -8.53 6.77
N TYR A 5 -13.79 -9.09 5.69
CA TYR A 5 -12.54 -9.84 5.65
C TYR A 5 -11.66 -9.37 4.50
N MET A 6 -10.37 -9.55 4.65
CA MET A 6 -9.35 -9.27 3.63
C MET A 6 -8.55 -10.53 3.38
N ASP A 7 -8.48 -10.95 2.15
CA ASP A 7 -7.76 -12.16 1.71
C ASP A 7 -7.11 -11.97 0.34
N ASN A 8 -6.62 -13.08 -0.25
CA ASN A 8 -6.04 -13.10 -1.58
C ASN A 8 -4.98 -12.01 -1.79
N LEU A 9 -4.02 -11.93 -0.84
CA LEU A 9 -2.92 -10.99 -0.90
C LEU A 9 -1.95 -11.36 -2.02
N SER A 10 -1.63 -10.40 -2.88
CA SER A 10 -0.66 -10.60 -3.95
C SER A 10 0.04 -9.29 -4.34
N TYR A 11 1.20 -9.40 -4.96
CA TYR A 11 1.97 -8.25 -5.42
C TYR A 11 2.86 -8.59 -6.61
N ALA A 12 3.36 -7.56 -7.27
CA ALA A 12 4.44 -7.65 -8.25
C ALA A 12 5.36 -6.44 -8.08
N LEU A 13 6.65 -6.68 -8.07
CA LEU A 13 7.67 -5.64 -8.08
C LEU A 13 8.11 -5.34 -9.52
N GLY A 14 8.66 -4.16 -9.75
CA GLY A 14 9.26 -3.81 -11.02
C GLY A 14 10.30 -4.85 -11.45
N SER A 15 10.37 -5.11 -12.74
CA SER A 15 11.15 -6.24 -13.29
C SER A 15 12.68 -6.07 -13.18
N VAL A 16 13.16 -4.88 -12.86
CA VAL A 16 14.60 -4.56 -12.77
C VAL A 16 15.01 -4.42 -11.31
N LYS A 17 15.65 -5.45 -10.76
CA LYS A 17 16.25 -5.38 -9.42
C LYS A 17 17.58 -4.63 -9.48
N ARG A 18 17.79 -3.65 -8.60
CA ARG A 18 19.04 -2.89 -8.44
C ARG A 18 19.53 -2.92 -7.00
N THR A 19 20.84 -2.91 -6.85
CA THR A 19 21.51 -2.73 -5.55
C THR A 19 21.60 -1.25 -5.20
N VAL A 20 21.74 -0.95 -3.90
CA VAL A 20 22.01 0.41 -3.43
C VAL A 20 23.29 1.01 -4.03
N ASP A 21 24.32 0.18 -4.37
CA ASP A 21 25.55 0.66 -5.00
C ASP A 21 25.33 1.13 -6.44
N GLU A 22 24.46 0.45 -7.17
CA GLU A 22 24.11 0.84 -8.54
C GLU A 22 23.32 2.15 -8.53
N SER A 23 22.33 2.25 -7.67
CA SER A 23 21.40 3.39 -7.62
C SER A 23 22.01 4.65 -6.99
N ALA A 24 22.95 4.50 -6.06
CA ALA A 24 23.66 5.63 -5.46
C ALA A 24 24.56 6.41 -6.43
N LYS A 25 24.81 5.87 -7.62
CA LYS A 25 25.61 6.56 -8.64
C LYS A 25 24.85 7.71 -9.33
N SER A 26 23.53 7.55 -9.51
CA SER A 26 22.71 8.50 -10.27
C SER A 26 21.28 8.66 -9.78
N ASP A 27 20.72 7.67 -9.09
CA ASP A 27 19.28 7.53 -8.95
C ASP A 27 18.77 7.82 -7.52
N THR A 28 19.68 8.13 -6.58
CA THR A 28 19.35 8.51 -5.20
C THR A 28 20.02 9.80 -4.80
N PHE A 29 19.61 10.37 -3.66
CA PHE A 29 20.26 11.53 -3.03
C PHE A 29 21.35 11.09 -2.06
N SER A 30 21.14 9.96 -1.38
CA SER A 30 22.05 9.41 -0.37
C SER A 30 23.11 8.49 -0.97
N SER A 31 24.21 8.34 -0.25
CA SER A 31 25.22 7.34 -0.56
C SER A 31 24.72 5.93 -0.26
N ALA A 32 25.28 4.93 -0.96
CA ALA A 32 24.99 3.51 -0.70
C ALA A 32 25.18 3.12 0.78
N LYS A 33 26.23 3.69 1.43
CA LYS A 33 26.46 3.45 2.85
C LYS A 33 25.29 3.93 3.71
N LEU A 34 24.76 5.14 3.46
CA LEU A 34 23.64 5.68 4.24
C LEU A 34 22.37 4.88 4.03
N LEU A 35 22.10 4.43 2.80
CA LEU A 35 20.96 3.56 2.49
C LEU A 35 21.04 2.21 3.21
N ARG A 36 22.24 1.58 3.25
CA ARG A 36 22.44 0.35 4.05
C ARG A 36 22.29 0.58 5.54
N ASP A 37 22.86 1.66 6.07
CA ASP A 37 22.71 2.05 7.47
C ASP A 37 21.23 2.32 7.84
N SER A 38 20.40 2.61 6.84
CA SER A 38 18.95 2.78 6.94
C SER A 38 18.18 1.46 6.80
N GLY A 39 18.83 0.38 6.37
CA GLY A 39 18.28 -0.97 6.30
C GLY A 39 17.96 -1.46 4.88
N PHE A 40 18.38 -0.77 3.81
CA PHE A 40 18.13 -1.14 2.42
C PHE A 40 19.34 -1.77 1.76
N GLU A 41 19.14 -2.81 0.95
CA GLU A 41 20.16 -3.48 0.15
C GLU A 41 19.87 -3.40 -1.35
N THR A 42 18.60 -3.61 -1.71
CA THR A 42 18.13 -3.60 -3.09
C THR A 42 16.78 -2.91 -3.20
N HIS A 43 16.40 -2.56 -4.41
CA HIS A 43 15.06 -2.12 -4.76
C HIS A 43 14.70 -2.55 -6.19
N HIS A 44 13.46 -2.30 -6.60
CA HIS A 44 12.92 -2.75 -7.87
C HIS A 44 12.37 -1.59 -8.68
N LEU A 45 12.71 -1.55 -9.96
CA LEU A 45 12.26 -0.55 -10.92
C LEU A 45 11.46 -1.22 -12.03
N ALA A 46 10.51 -0.52 -12.59
CA ALA A 46 9.85 -0.95 -13.82
C ALA A 46 10.89 -1.02 -14.96
N ALA A 47 10.80 -2.05 -15.79
CA ALA A 47 11.61 -2.12 -17.01
C ALA A 47 11.15 -1.06 -18.02
N GLU A 48 12.00 -0.76 -19.01
CA GLU A 48 11.60 0.13 -20.08
C GLU A 48 10.33 -0.37 -20.78
N GLY A 49 9.29 0.47 -20.80
CA GLY A 49 7.97 0.14 -21.35
C GLY A 49 7.06 -0.65 -20.40
N GLU A 50 7.52 -1.03 -19.22
CA GLU A 50 6.66 -1.67 -18.21
C GLU A 50 5.81 -0.59 -17.52
N SER A 51 4.51 -0.65 -17.72
CA SER A 51 3.55 0.32 -17.21
C SER A 51 2.95 -0.10 -15.86
N VAL A 52 2.27 0.83 -15.19
CA VAL A 52 1.46 0.54 -13.99
C VAL A 52 0.40 -0.52 -14.26
N LEU A 53 -0.13 -0.61 -15.48
CA LEU A 53 -1.08 -1.64 -15.87
C LEU A 53 -0.41 -3.02 -15.95
N ASP A 54 0.81 -3.10 -16.50
CA ASP A 54 1.56 -4.36 -16.59
C ASP A 54 1.89 -4.90 -15.20
N LEU A 55 2.31 -4.03 -14.28
CA LEU A 55 2.56 -4.39 -12.88
C LEU A 55 1.28 -4.86 -12.19
N ALA A 56 0.16 -4.17 -12.41
CA ALA A 56 -1.13 -4.56 -11.87
C ALA A 56 -1.58 -5.93 -12.39
N VAL A 57 -1.45 -6.19 -13.69
CA VAL A 57 -1.77 -7.50 -14.31
C VAL A 57 -0.90 -8.60 -13.72
N LYS A 58 0.39 -8.34 -13.50
CA LYS A 58 1.29 -9.29 -12.82
C LYS A 58 0.86 -9.55 -11.37
N ALA A 59 0.49 -8.49 -10.64
CA ALA A 59 0.06 -8.60 -9.24
C ALA A 59 -1.22 -9.42 -9.09
N VAL A 60 -2.21 -9.26 -9.98
CA VAL A 60 -3.47 -10.02 -9.90
C VAL A 60 -3.35 -11.44 -10.45
N GLY A 61 -2.31 -11.74 -11.26
CA GLY A 61 -2.11 -13.03 -11.89
C GLY A 61 -2.23 -14.23 -10.95
N PRO A 62 -1.50 -14.27 -9.81
CA PRO A 62 -1.53 -15.38 -8.86
C PRO A 62 -2.90 -15.63 -8.23
N ILE A 63 -3.72 -14.59 -8.09
CA ILE A 63 -5.04 -14.67 -7.42
C ILE A 63 -6.20 -14.66 -8.42
N ARG A 64 -5.93 -14.70 -9.73
CA ARG A 64 -6.96 -14.60 -10.78
C ARG A 64 -8.13 -15.55 -10.59
N GLY A 65 -7.86 -16.77 -10.12
CA GLY A 65 -8.89 -17.79 -9.85
C GLY A 65 -9.87 -17.40 -8.74
N ALA A 66 -9.47 -16.53 -7.82
CA ALA A 66 -10.30 -16.00 -6.75
C ALA A 66 -11.06 -14.72 -7.14
N LEU A 67 -10.76 -14.12 -8.30
CA LEU A 67 -11.37 -12.88 -8.77
C LEU A 67 -12.64 -13.11 -9.60
N THR A 68 -13.36 -14.17 -9.33
CA THR A 68 -14.67 -14.43 -9.92
C THR A 68 -15.74 -13.56 -9.25
N GLU A 69 -16.70 -13.10 -10.02
CA GLU A 69 -17.85 -12.34 -9.50
C GLU A 69 -17.45 -11.06 -8.71
N LEU A 70 -16.48 -10.32 -9.25
CA LEU A 70 -16.12 -9.01 -8.69
C LEU A 70 -17.27 -8.02 -8.85
N HIS A 71 -17.60 -7.30 -7.77
CA HIS A 71 -18.60 -6.22 -7.78
C HIS A 71 -17.95 -4.85 -7.96
N ALA A 72 -16.72 -4.69 -7.50
CA ALA A 72 -15.95 -3.48 -7.73
C ALA A 72 -14.45 -3.74 -7.85
N ILE A 73 -13.77 -2.85 -8.57
CA ILE A 73 -12.30 -2.72 -8.61
C ILE A 73 -11.97 -1.31 -8.14
N ILE A 74 -11.19 -1.19 -7.07
CA ILE A 74 -10.70 0.09 -6.57
C ILE A 74 -9.22 0.19 -6.88
N TRP A 75 -8.89 1.05 -7.84
CA TRP A 75 -7.52 1.36 -8.22
C TRP A 75 -7.01 2.54 -7.39
N ALA A 76 -6.02 2.29 -6.55
CA ALA A 76 -5.36 3.30 -5.75
C ALA A 76 -3.99 3.67 -6.35
N SER A 77 -3.66 4.96 -6.37
CA SER A 77 -2.34 5.44 -6.80
C SER A 77 -1.83 6.50 -5.84
N CYS A 78 -0.57 6.39 -5.49
CA CYS A 78 0.14 7.42 -4.73
C CYS A 78 0.45 8.62 -5.64
N ILE A 79 0.96 8.35 -6.83
CA ILE A 79 1.34 9.35 -7.82
C ILE A 79 0.13 9.56 -8.75
N PRO A 80 -0.45 10.78 -8.80
CA PRO A 80 -1.67 11.03 -9.57
C PRO A 80 -1.55 10.69 -11.06
N GLU A 81 -0.36 10.78 -11.65
CA GLU A 81 -0.08 10.42 -13.04
C GLU A 81 -0.34 8.93 -13.33
N ASN A 82 -0.22 8.07 -12.33
CA ASN A 82 -0.47 6.63 -12.44
C ASN A 82 -1.98 6.27 -12.45
N ALA A 83 -2.84 7.25 -12.25
CA ALA A 83 -4.30 7.06 -12.35
C ALA A 83 -4.81 7.14 -13.79
N THR A 84 -3.94 7.41 -14.77
CA THR A 84 -4.27 7.44 -16.21
C THR A 84 -3.15 6.79 -17.02
N VAL A 85 -3.52 6.10 -18.09
CA VAL A 85 -2.62 5.60 -19.13
C VAL A 85 -2.88 6.31 -20.45
N GLY A 86 -3.51 7.49 -20.39
CA GLY A 86 -3.94 8.28 -21.53
C GLY A 86 -2.78 8.86 -22.35
N ASP A 87 -2.99 8.98 -23.64
CA ASP A 87 -2.01 9.49 -24.59
C ASP A 87 -2.05 11.03 -24.70
N ARG A 88 -1.17 11.69 -23.96
CA ARG A 88 -1.04 13.15 -23.99
C ARG A 88 -0.57 13.68 -25.35
N VAL A 89 0.25 12.93 -26.07
CA VAL A 89 0.73 13.32 -27.40
C VAL A 89 -0.43 13.33 -28.41
N GLN A 90 -1.30 12.33 -28.32
CA GLN A 90 -2.51 12.30 -29.16
C GLN A 90 -3.45 13.46 -28.83
N PHE A 91 -3.62 13.80 -27.55
CA PHE A 91 -4.38 14.99 -27.14
C PHE A 91 -3.78 16.27 -27.72
N GLU A 92 -2.48 16.47 -27.63
CA GLU A 92 -1.80 17.67 -28.14
C GLU A 92 -1.98 17.84 -29.65
N ARG A 93 -2.06 16.73 -30.41
CA ARG A 93 -2.28 16.73 -31.86
C ARG A 93 -3.73 16.95 -32.25
N SER A 94 -4.64 16.25 -31.57
CA SER A 94 -6.07 16.24 -31.96
C SER A 94 -6.91 17.30 -31.25
N ARG A 95 -6.48 17.78 -30.10
CA ARG A 95 -7.25 18.58 -29.12
C ARG A 95 -8.53 17.90 -28.65
N ASP A 96 -8.70 16.60 -28.93
CA ASP A 96 -9.73 15.76 -28.33
C ASP A 96 -9.29 15.28 -26.97
N VAL A 97 -10.13 15.40 -25.94
CA VAL A 97 -9.82 15.02 -24.57
C VAL A 97 -9.93 13.51 -24.30
N LYS A 98 -10.59 12.77 -25.20
CA LYS A 98 -10.78 11.31 -25.04
C LYS A 98 -9.49 10.53 -24.79
N PRO A 99 -8.36 10.80 -25.50
CA PRO A 99 -7.10 10.10 -25.22
C PRO A 99 -6.60 10.27 -23.79
N LEU A 100 -7.02 11.31 -23.06
CA LEU A 100 -6.63 11.53 -21.66
C LEU A 100 -7.49 10.72 -20.66
N MET A 101 -8.65 10.22 -21.13
CA MET A 101 -9.63 9.49 -20.30
C MET A 101 -9.44 7.97 -20.38
N ASP A 102 -8.22 7.52 -20.54
CA ASP A 102 -7.88 6.10 -20.54
C ASP A 102 -7.40 5.70 -19.15
N PHE A 103 -8.21 4.95 -18.44
CA PHE A 103 -7.98 4.62 -17.03
C PHE A 103 -7.47 3.18 -16.90
N PRO A 104 -6.36 2.97 -16.17
CA PRO A 104 -5.79 1.63 -16.00
C PRO A 104 -6.76 0.68 -15.29
N ALA A 105 -7.58 1.19 -14.38
CA ALA A 105 -8.60 0.39 -13.69
C ALA A 105 -9.65 -0.21 -14.66
N SER A 106 -10.10 0.58 -15.65
CA SER A 106 -11.05 0.10 -16.67
C SER A 106 -10.40 -0.93 -17.60
N ARG A 107 -9.12 -0.75 -17.92
CA ARG A 107 -8.36 -1.73 -18.69
C ARG A 107 -8.16 -3.03 -17.91
N LEU A 108 -7.88 -2.93 -16.62
CA LEU A 108 -7.77 -4.09 -15.73
C LEU A 108 -9.10 -4.84 -15.63
N GLN A 109 -10.23 -4.13 -15.49
CA GLN A 109 -11.58 -4.72 -15.50
C GLN A 109 -11.81 -5.57 -16.76
N SER A 110 -11.47 -5.02 -17.93
CA SER A 110 -11.55 -5.74 -19.21
C SER A 110 -10.60 -6.94 -19.26
N HIS A 111 -9.36 -6.79 -18.75
CA HIS A 111 -8.38 -7.88 -18.69
C HIS A 111 -8.84 -9.05 -17.81
N LEU A 112 -9.55 -8.75 -16.72
CA LEU A 112 -10.08 -9.75 -15.79
C LEU A 112 -11.37 -10.40 -16.29
N ASP A 113 -11.96 -9.89 -17.38
CA ASP A 113 -13.29 -10.28 -17.86
C ASP A 113 -14.38 -10.12 -16.79
N ALA A 114 -14.36 -8.96 -16.12
CA ALA A 114 -15.25 -8.62 -15.01
C ALA A 114 -16.24 -7.50 -15.39
N PRO A 115 -17.12 -7.67 -16.41
CA PRO A 115 -17.95 -6.60 -16.96
C PRO A 115 -18.98 -6.06 -15.96
N GLN A 116 -19.29 -6.82 -14.90
CA GLN A 116 -20.23 -6.42 -13.84
C GLN A 116 -19.58 -5.54 -12.78
N ALA A 117 -18.25 -5.57 -12.65
CA ALA A 117 -17.55 -4.82 -11.63
C ALA A 117 -17.58 -3.32 -11.95
N ILE A 118 -18.02 -2.49 -11.02
CA ILE A 118 -17.80 -1.04 -11.12
C ILE A 118 -16.33 -0.71 -10.89
N VAL A 119 -15.86 0.40 -11.44
CA VAL A 119 -14.47 0.82 -11.35
C VAL A 119 -14.38 2.16 -10.63
N LEU A 120 -13.52 2.23 -9.62
CA LEU A 120 -13.26 3.44 -8.83
C LEU A 120 -11.76 3.74 -8.82
N GLY A 121 -11.41 5.03 -8.95
CA GLY A 121 -10.06 5.53 -8.77
C GLY A 121 -9.90 6.25 -7.43
N LEU A 122 -8.81 5.98 -6.70
CA LEU A 122 -8.47 6.64 -5.44
C LEU A 122 -7.07 7.25 -5.55
N VAL A 123 -7.01 8.57 -5.58
CA VAL A 123 -5.77 9.37 -5.57
C VAL A 123 -5.81 10.37 -4.41
N GLN A 124 -4.75 11.15 -4.20
CA GLN A 124 -4.68 12.20 -3.16
C GLN A 124 -4.51 11.67 -1.73
N GLN A 125 -4.17 10.40 -1.57
CA GLN A 125 -3.82 9.83 -0.26
C GLN A 125 -2.35 9.40 -0.18
N ALA A 126 -1.57 9.67 -1.23
CA ALA A 126 -0.17 9.29 -1.35
C ALA A 126 0.06 7.82 -0.95
N CYS A 127 1.14 7.50 -0.21
CA CYS A 127 1.45 6.12 0.16
C CYS A 127 0.36 5.42 0.99
N THR A 128 -0.65 6.13 1.51
CA THR A 128 -1.75 5.52 2.26
C THR A 128 -2.90 5.04 1.37
N SER A 129 -2.82 5.23 0.06
CA SER A 129 -3.93 5.00 -0.86
C SER A 129 -4.42 3.54 -0.89
N MET A 130 -3.53 2.55 -0.71
CA MET A 130 -3.94 1.15 -0.63
C MET A 130 -4.83 0.86 0.59
N LEU A 131 -4.45 1.32 1.78
CA LEU A 131 -5.29 1.19 2.97
C LEU A 131 -6.59 2.00 2.84
N GLY A 132 -6.53 3.13 2.10
CA GLY A 132 -7.71 3.91 1.72
C GLY A 132 -8.67 3.14 0.85
N SER A 133 -8.18 2.36 -0.12
CA SER A 133 -9.03 1.51 -0.96
C SER A 133 -9.75 0.43 -0.16
N VAL A 134 -9.07 -0.22 0.79
CA VAL A 134 -9.68 -1.18 1.72
C VAL A 134 -10.79 -0.50 2.54
N ARG A 135 -10.57 0.72 3.05
CA ARG A 135 -11.59 1.48 3.77
C ARG A 135 -12.81 1.79 2.92
N VAL A 136 -12.61 2.18 1.64
CA VAL A 136 -13.71 2.44 0.70
C VAL A 136 -14.46 1.14 0.40
N ALA A 137 -13.76 0.03 0.19
CA ALA A 137 -14.36 -1.29 -0.01
C ALA A 137 -15.25 -1.69 1.18
N CYS A 138 -14.78 -1.50 2.43
CA CYS A 138 -15.59 -1.73 3.61
C CYS A 138 -16.86 -0.87 3.63
N GLY A 139 -16.77 0.39 3.19
CA GLY A 139 -17.93 1.28 3.07
C GLY A 139 -18.93 0.75 2.05
N LEU A 140 -18.47 0.41 0.84
CA LEU A 140 -19.32 -0.15 -0.21
C LEU A 140 -19.99 -1.46 0.22
N LEU A 141 -19.25 -2.42 0.75
CA LEU A 141 -19.80 -3.67 1.26
C LEU A 141 -20.82 -3.47 2.41
N THR A 142 -20.76 -2.34 3.10
CA THR A 142 -21.74 -2.04 4.17
C THR A 142 -23.00 -1.40 3.60
N THR A 143 -22.91 -0.62 2.52
CA THR A 143 -24.02 0.15 1.94
C THR A 143 -24.70 -0.57 0.77
N GLU A 144 -23.94 -1.33 -0.02
CA GLU A 144 -24.46 -2.10 -1.15
C GLU A 144 -24.74 -3.54 -0.71
N GLY A 145 -26.02 -3.89 -0.57
CA GLY A 145 -26.44 -5.17 0.00
C GLY A 145 -26.11 -6.40 -0.84
N ASP A 146 -25.93 -6.22 -2.13
CA ASP A 146 -25.62 -7.24 -3.14
C ASP A 146 -24.11 -7.36 -3.45
N PHE A 147 -23.26 -6.47 -2.88
CA PHE A 147 -21.83 -6.57 -3.06
C PHE A 147 -21.22 -7.63 -2.12
N GLU A 148 -20.42 -8.53 -2.70
CA GLU A 148 -19.75 -9.62 -1.97
C GLU A 148 -18.22 -9.51 -2.03
N ASN A 149 -17.65 -9.16 -3.19
CA ASN A 149 -16.21 -9.17 -3.42
C ASN A 149 -15.74 -7.89 -4.10
N ILE A 150 -14.73 -7.22 -3.53
CA ILE A 150 -14.12 -6.01 -4.07
C ILE A 150 -12.61 -6.21 -4.16
N LEU A 151 -12.06 -6.05 -5.35
CA LEU A 151 -10.62 -6.00 -5.57
C LEU A 151 -10.10 -4.61 -5.21
N CYS A 152 -9.23 -4.54 -4.21
CA CYS A 152 -8.43 -3.37 -3.88
C CYS A 152 -7.03 -3.56 -4.46
N LEU A 153 -6.55 -2.57 -5.21
CA LEU A 153 -5.25 -2.64 -5.88
C LEU A 153 -4.57 -1.28 -5.87
N THR A 154 -3.24 -1.29 -5.69
CA THR A 154 -2.36 -0.15 -5.94
C THR A 154 -1.30 -0.52 -6.96
N SER A 155 -0.95 0.44 -7.82
CA SER A 155 0.18 0.29 -8.74
C SER A 155 0.79 1.66 -9.01
N ASP A 156 2.10 1.77 -8.82
CA ASP A 156 2.82 3.03 -9.00
C ASP A 156 4.19 2.82 -9.67
N CYS A 157 4.48 3.69 -10.64
CA CYS A 157 5.78 3.89 -11.24
C CYS A 157 6.19 5.35 -11.10
N PHE A 158 7.48 5.62 -11.01
CA PHE A 158 7.99 6.98 -11.00
C PHE A 158 8.15 7.53 -12.43
N PRO A 159 7.97 8.84 -12.62
CA PRO A 159 8.22 9.44 -13.92
C PRO A 159 9.72 9.35 -14.28
N PRO A 160 10.06 9.26 -15.58
CA PRO A 160 11.43 9.18 -16.02
C PRO A 160 12.31 10.30 -15.46
N GLY A 161 13.49 9.95 -14.94
CA GLY A 161 14.44 10.88 -14.33
C GLY A 161 14.16 11.23 -12.87
N ALA A 162 13.14 10.65 -12.25
CA ALA A 162 12.92 10.79 -10.83
C ALA A 162 14.05 10.14 -10.01
N LYS A 163 14.25 10.63 -8.79
CA LYS A 163 15.13 9.98 -7.80
C LYS A 163 14.32 8.96 -7.00
N TYR A 164 14.87 7.76 -6.86
CA TYR A 164 14.23 6.66 -6.13
C TYR A 164 14.52 6.71 -4.63
N GLU A 165 14.43 7.90 -4.09
CA GLU A 165 14.61 8.14 -2.66
C GLU A 165 13.70 9.26 -2.17
N GLN A 166 12.97 9.02 -1.08
CA GLN A 166 12.15 10.01 -0.41
C GLN A 166 12.31 9.88 1.11
N SER A 167 12.57 11.01 1.79
CA SER A 167 12.64 11.04 3.26
C SER A 167 13.50 9.91 3.85
N TYR A 168 14.66 9.66 3.25
CA TYR A 168 15.62 8.60 3.61
C TYR A 168 15.09 7.16 3.43
N SER A 169 14.09 6.98 2.59
CA SER A 169 13.58 5.67 2.19
C SER A 169 13.89 5.41 0.73
N LEU A 170 14.48 4.25 0.43
CA LEU A 170 14.70 3.79 -0.93
C LEU A 170 13.37 3.30 -1.51
N ILE A 171 13.05 3.69 -2.74
CA ILE A 171 11.76 3.43 -3.37
C ILE A 171 11.84 2.29 -4.36
N SER A 172 10.88 1.38 -4.30
CA SER A 172 10.57 0.41 -5.35
C SER A 172 9.28 0.77 -6.08
N GLU A 173 9.26 0.50 -7.36
CA GLU A 173 8.05 0.49 -8.17
C GLU A 173 7.39 -0.87 -8.12
N GLY A 174 6.07 -0.90 -8.18
CA GLY A 174 5.33 -2.16 -8.09
C GLY A 174 3.83 -1.98 -7.95
N ALA A 175 3.16 -3.11 -7.85
CA ALA A 175 1.73 -3.21 -7.61
C ALA A 175 1.46 -4.20 -6.47
N ALA A 176 0.39 -3.96 -5.71
CA ALA A 176 -0.08 -4.86 -4.68
C ALA A 176 -1.61 -4.88 -4.65
N CYS A 177 -2.20 -6.00 -4.32
CA CYS A 177 -3.64 -6.16 -4.29
C CYS A 177 -4.12 -7.11 -3.19
N CYS A 178 -5.38 -6.96 -2.82
CA CYS A 178 -6.12 -7.88 -1.97
C CYS A 178 -7.61 -7.86 -2.35
N VAL A 179 -8.36 -8.86 -1.89
CA VAL A 179 -9.81 -8.88 -1.97
C VAL A 179 -10.39 -8.52 -0.60
N VAL A 180 -11.36 -7.61 -0.58
CA VAL A 180 -12.19 -7.35 0.59
C VAL A 180 -13.56 -7.96 0.36
N SER A 181 -14.03 -8.79 1.28
CA SER A 181 -15.23 -9.59 1.09
C SER A 181 -16.02 -9.82 2.37
N ARG A 182 -17.18 -10.48 2.22
CA ARG A 182 -17.99 -11.00 3.35
C ARG A 182 -17.61 -12.43 3.75
N LYS A 183 -16.74 -13.08 2.98
CA LYS A 183 -16.30 -14.46 3.26
C LYS A 183 -15.36 -14.48 4.45
N PRO A 184 -15.56 -15.36 5.44
CA PRO A 184 -14.72 -15.43 6.64
C PRO A 184 -13.37 -16.14 6.34
N GLU A 185 -12.58 -15.55 5.44
CA GLU A 185 -11.27 -16.05 5.00
C GLU A 185 -10.18 -14.99 5.24
N GLY A 186 -8.94 -15.42 5.43
CA GLY A 186 -7.77 -14.55 5.57
C GLY A 186 -7.74 -13.77 6.87
N TYR A 187 -8.15 -12.50 6.86
CA TYR A 187 -8.08 -11.58 7.99
C TYR A 187 -9.39 -10.83 8.21
N ARG A 188 -9.98 -10.96 9.37
CA ARG A 188 -11.13 -10.13 9.76
C ARG A 188 -10.69 -8.68 9.98
N ILE A 189 -11.41 -7.73 9.39
CA ILE A 189 -11.16 -6.30 9.53
C ILE A 189 -11.84 -5.81 10.81
N LEU A 190 -11.06 -5.47 11.84
CA LEU A 190 -11.55 -5.02 13.13
C LEU A 190 -11.76 -3.50 13.18
N ALA A 191 -10.87 -2.74 12.56
CA ALA A 191 -10.97 -1.28 12.46
C ALA A 191 -10.15 -0.72 11.30
N CYS A 192 -10.69 0.32 10.68
CA CYS A 192 -9.99 1.21 9.76
C CYS A 192 -9.99 2.63 10.34
N HIS A 193 -8.84 3.29 10.30
CA HIS A 193 -8.77 4.69 10.72
C HIS A 193 -7.83 5.49 9.82
N GLN A 194 -8.16 6.78 9.67
CA GLN A 194 -7.39 7.72 8.86
C GLN A 194 -7.39 9.10 9.51
N ILE A 195 -6.23 9.76 9.47
CA ILE A 195 -6.06 11.16 9.82
C ILE A 195 -5.43 11.87 8.63
N THR A 196 -5.92 13.06 8.31
CA THR A 196 -5.32 13.95 7.30
C THR A 196 -5.04 15.30 7.94
N ASN A 197 -3.84 15.83 7.75
CA ASN A 197 -3.45 17.18 8.13
C ASN A 197 -2.84 17.90 6.93
N GLY A 198 -3.68 18.53 6.11
CA GLY A 198 -3.24 19.29 4.93
C GLY A 198 -2.36 20.48 5.23
N ALA A 199 -2.45 21.07 6.43
CA ALA A 199 -1.59 22.18 6.83
C ALA A 199 -0.11 21.78 6.98
N ALA A 200 0.18 20.51 7.25
CA ALA A 200 1.53 20.00 7.41
C ALA A 200 2.32 19.87 6.08
N VAL A 201 1.68 20.06 4.94
CA VAL A 201 2.36 20.09 3.62
C VAL A 201 3.40 21.20 3.51
N GLN A 202 3.21 22.31 4.23
CA GLN A 202 4.13 23.46 4.24
C GLN A 202 5.14 23.42 5.40
N ALA A 203 5.13 22.36 6.20
CA ALA A 203 6.05 22.22 7.33
C ALA A 203 7.49 21.98 6.85
N SER A 204 8.47 22.46 7.61
CA SER A 204 9.89 22.14 7.41
C SER A 204 10.16 20.64 7.64
N ASP A 205 11.33 20.14 7.22
CA ASP A 205 11.70 18.74 7.43
C ASP A 205 11.72 18.36 8.92
N GLU A 206 12.16 19.25 9.80
CA GLU A 206 12.18 19.03 11.26
C GLU A 206 10.75 18.96 11.84
N GLU A 207 9.88 19.88 11.42
CA GLU A 207 8.47 19.90 11.81
C GLU A 207 7.75 18.65 11.25
N THR A 208 8.04 18.26 10.01
CA THR A 208 7.49 17.05 9.38
C THR A 208 7.87 15.79 10.16
N ALA A 209 9.12 15.68 10.62
CA ALA A 209 9.56 14.55 11.44
C ALA A 209 8.85 14.51 12.79
N ALA A 210 8.74 15.66 13.48
CA ALA A 210 8.01 15.74 14.75
C ALA A 210 6.52 15.42 14.59
N VAL A 211 5.90 15.97 13.56
CA VAL A 211 4.50 15.70 13.19
C VAL A 211 4.30 14.22 12.87
N TYR A 212 5.22 13.59 12.14
CA TYR A 212 5.15 12.18 11.78
C TYR A 212 4.97 11.28 13.00
N PHE A 213 5.88 11.37 13.99
CA PHE A 213 5.83 10.53 15.19
C PHE A 213 4.59 10.79 16.05
N THR A 214 4.20 12.06 16.19
CA THR A 214 3.01 12.48 16.95
C THR A 214 1.73 11.90 16.34
N TYR A 215 1.56 12.03 15.02
CA TYR A 215 0.38 11.55 14.34
C TYR A 215 0.36 10.03 14.21
N MET A 216 1.53 9.39 14.08
CA MET A 216 1.61 7.93 14.10
C MET A 216 1.17 7.36 15.45
N HIS A 217 1.63 7.94 16.56
CA HIS A 217 1.18 7.57 17.91
C HIS A 217 -0.33 7.80 18.07
N ARG A 218 -0.84 8.94 17.65
CA ARG A 218 -2.27 9.25 17.68
C ARG A 218 -3.07 8.25 16.84
N MET A 219 -2.62 7.95 15.62
CA MET A 219 -3.24 7.00 14.69
C MET A 219 -3.41 5.62 15.32
N VAL A 220 -2.34 5.09 15.92
CA VAL A 220 -2.37 3.78 16.58
C VAL A 220 -3.39 3.77 17.71
N ASN A 221 -3.32 4.74 18.64
CA ASN A 221 -4.23 4.79 19.78
C ASN A 221 -5.69 4.94 19.37
N GLU A 222 -6.00 5.82 18.40
CA GLU A 222 -7.36 6.01 17.92
C GLU A 222 -7.89 4.77 17.17
N THR A 223 -7.03 4.05 16.46
CA THR A 223 -7.41 2.80 15.78
C THR A 223 -7.74 1.70 16.79
N LEU A 224 -6.87 1.51 17.78
CA LEU A 224 -7.08 0.52 18.84
C LEU A 224 -8.33 0.83 19.69
N ALA A 225 -8.56 2.11 20.00
CA ALA A 225 -9.75 2.54 20.74
C ALA A 225 -11.05 2.20 20.00
N LYS A 226 -11.09 2.27 18.67
CA LYS A 226 -12.25 1.84 17.86
C LYS A 226 -12.58 0.36 18.05
N ALA A 227 -11.57 -0.48 18.26
CA ALA A 227 -11.72 -1.90 18.53
C ALA A 227 -11.79 -2.22 20.04
N LYS A 228 -11.77 -1.20 20.93
CA LYS A 228 -11.71 -1.34 22.39
C LYS A 228 -10.49 -2.14 22.86
N MET A 229 -9.34 -1.89 22.24
CA MET A 229 -8.06 -2.56 22.47
C MET A 229 -6.97 -1.58 22.90
N THR A 230 -5.85 -2.13 23.36
CA THR A 230 -4.59 -1.43 23.69
C THR A 230 -3.44 -2.03 22.88
N ALA A 231 -2.26 -1.41 22.90
CA ALA A 231 -1.08 -1.93 22.21
C ALA A 231 -0.66 -3.33 22.70
N GLU A 232 -0.96 -3.69 23.93
CA GLU A 232 -0.70 -5.01 24.51
C GLU A 232 -1.48 -6.15 23.85
N ASN A 233 -2.56 -5.81 23.11
CA ASN A 233 -3.36 -6.78 22.37
C ASN A 233 -2.82 -7.07 20.97
N LEU A 234 -1.74 -6.40 20.55
CA LEU A 234 -1.16 -6.57 19.23
C LEU A 234 -0.09 -7.66 19.25
N ASP A 235 -0.16 -8.56 18.29
CA ASP A 235 0.86 -9.58 18.05
C ASP A 235 1.89 -9.07 17.03
N TRP A 236 1.42 -8.39 15.97
CA TRP A 236 2.26 -7.90 14.90
C TRP A 236 1.94 -6.46 14.48
N ILE A 237 2.99 -5.74 14.11
CA ILE A 237 2.91 -4.52 13.30
C ILE A 237 3.36 -4.86 11.89
N VAL A 238 2.50 -4.59 10.91
CA VAL A 238 2.81 -4.67 9.48
C VAL A 238 3.17 -3.26 9.00
N PRO A 239 4.47 -2.97 8.86
CA PRO A 239 4.96 -1.61 8.73
C PRO A 239 4.90 -1.07 7.29
N GLN A 240 5.09 0.23 7.15
CA GLN A 240 5.67 0.87 5.98
C GLN A 240 7.18 0.61 5.95
N ASN A 241 7.75 0.32 4.78
CA ASN A 241 9.18 0.04 4.60
C ASN A 241 10.01 1.33 4.59
N ILE A 242 9.99 2.04 5.70
CA ILE A 242 10.80 3.23 5.93
C ILE A 242 12.11 2.87 6.66
N ASN A 243 13.00 3.86 6.79
CA ASN A 243 14.24 3.73 7.52
C ASN A 243 14.08 2.96 8.86
N LYS A 244 14.88 1.92 9.06
CA LYS A 244 14.87 1.06 10.24
C LYS A 244 14.96 1.82 11.57
N LYS A 245 15.70 2.95 11.59
CA LYS A 245 15.81 3.80 12.80
C LYS A 245 14.47 4.44 13.17
N ALA A 246 13.62 4.78 12.19
CA ALA A 246 12.29 5.29 12.48
C ALA A 246 11.45 4.26 13.23
N TRP A 247 11.51 2.99 12.85
CA TRP A 247 10.82 1.92 13.57
C TRP A 247 11.40 1.66 14.97
N GLN A 248 12.71 1.83 15.16
CA GLN A 248 13.31 1.78 16.51
C GLN A 248 12.79 2.90 17.43
N ILE A 249 12.52 4.09 16.88
CA ILE A 249 11.92 5.19 17.63
C ILE A 249 10.43 4.93 17.85
N LEU A 250 9.69 4.57 16.81
CA LEU A 250 8.25 4.31 16.88
C LEU A 250 7.92 3.19 17.87
N SER A 251 8.66 2.09 17.88
CA SER A 251 8.43 1.00 18.83
C SER A 251 8.51 1.45 20.29
N ARG A 252 9.46 2.36 20.61
CA ARG A 252 9.57 2.96 21.94
C ARG A 252 8.39 3.90 22.26
N VAL A 253 8.00 4.73 21.30
CA VAL A 253 6.87 5.66 21.45
C VAL A 253 5.55 4.91 21.63
N LEU A 254 5.37 3.83 20.87
CA LEU A 254 4.17 2.98 20.91
C LEU A 254 4.18 1.97 22.04
N LYS A 255 5.32 1.82 22.76
CA LYS A 255 5.54 0.83 23.82
C LYS A 255 5.30 -0.61 23.36
N ILE A 256 5.78 -0.94 22.16
CA ILE A 256 5.76 -2.29 21.58
C ILE A 256 7.18 -2.83 21.47
N ASP A 257 7.34 -4.15 21.47
CA ASP A 257 8.65 -4.75 21.19
C ASP A 257 8.96 -4.60 19.68
N LEU A 258 10.19 -4.18 19.36
CA LEU A 258 10.64 -4.09 17.96
C LEU A 258 10.53 -5.43 17.22
N LYS A 259 10.57 -6.56 17.92
CA LYS A 259 10.37 -7.91 17.36
C LYS A 259 8.95 -8.13 16.81
N GLN A 260 7.97 -7.36 17.27
CA GLN A 260 6.61 -7.39 16.74
C GLN A 260 6.47 -6.61 15.43
N VAL A 261 7.49 -5.82 15.03
CA VAL A 261 7.49 -5.05 13.79
C VAL A 261 8.12 -5.89 12.68
N PHE A 262 7.32 -6.31 11.70
CA PHE A 262 7.76 -7.19 10.63
C PHE A 262 8.46 -6.40 9.50
N ILE A 263 9.76 -6.16 9.66
CA ILE A 263 10.61 -5.41 8.73
C ILE A 263 11.53 -6.29 7.87
N GLU A 264 11.36 -7.59 7.90
CA GLU A 264 12.26 -8.55 7.24
C GLU A 264 12.33 -8.40 5.71
N PRO A 265 11.23 -8.10 4.98
CA PRO A 265 11.30 -7.89 3.54
C PRO A 265 11.97 -6.57 3.13
N MET A 266 12.01 -5.58 4.02
CA MET A 266 12.46 -4.22 3.73
C MET A 266 13.84 -4.13 3.07
N PRO A 267 14.88 -4.91 3.46
CA PRO A 267 16.20 -4.81 2.83
C PRO A 267 16.18 -5.11 1.33
N GLU A 268 15.32 -6.00 0.88
CA GLU A 268 15.25 -6.43 -0.51
C GLU A 268 14.15 -5.74 -1.32
N VAL A 269 13.01 -5.49 -0.67
CA VAL A 269 11.83 -4.90 -1.32
C VAL A 269 11.89 -3.39 -1.34
N ALA A 270 12.54 -2.76 -0.35
CA ALA A 270 12.51 -1.33 -0.10
C ALA A 270 11.07 -0.80 0.12
N HIS A 271 10.83 0.51 -0.06
CA HIS A 271 9.50 1.11 0.07
C HIS A 271 8.75 1.02 -1.27
N CYS A 272 7.86 0.05 -1.40
CA CYS A 272 7.00 -0.11 -2.58
C CYS A 272 5.75 0.76 -2.46
N ILE A 273 5.96 2.04 -2.20
CA ILE A 273 4.97 3.12 -2.16
C ILE A 273 3.74 2.70 -1.33
N SER A 274 2.55 2.56 -1.95
CA SER A 274 1.33 2.19 -1.23
C SER A 274 1.20 0.68 -0.96
N GLY A 275 2.06 -0.14 -1.58
CA GLY A 275 1.99 -1.61 -1.54
C GLY A 275 2.56 -2.26 -0.29
N ASP A 276 3.41 -1.56 0.49
CA ASP A 276 4.21 -2.14 1.58
C ASP A 276 3.43 -3.04 2.53
N ASN A 277 2.28 -2.58 3.01
CA ASN A 277 1.52 -3.34 3.99
C ASN A 277 1.01 -4.67 3.43
N ILE A 278 0.59 -4.70 2.16
CA ILE A 278 0.15 -5.94 1.50
C ILE A 278 1.35 -6.87 1.26
N ILE A 279 2.47 -6.32 0.78
CA ILE A 279 3.70 -7.07 0.55
C ILE A 279 4.21 -7.68 1.86
N ASN A 280 4.34 -6.86 2.90
CA ASN A 280 4.82 -7.32 4.20
C ASN A 280 3.86 -8.32 4.85
N LEU A 281 2.54 -8.11 4.73
CA LEU A 281 1.55 -9.05 5.24
C LEU A 281 1.62 -10.39 4.50
N LYS A 282 1.82 -10.37 3.17
CA LYS A 282 2.01 -11.57 2.37
C LYS A 282 3.27 -12.35 2.78
N HIS A 283 4.41 -11.67 2.95
CA HIS A 283 5.64 -12.30 3.45
C HIS A 283 5.48 -12.86 4.87
N LEU A 284 4.78 -12.13 5.74
CA LEU A 284 4.52 -12.58 7.10
C LEU A 284 3.62 -13.84 7.10
N GLU A 285 2.60 -13.88 6.22
CA GLU A 285 1.75 -15.05 6.02
C GLU A 285 2.57 -16.26 5.51
N GLU A 286 3.42 -16.06 4.51
CA GLU A 286 4.29 -17.11 3.94
C GLU A 286 5.36 -17.60 4.90
N SER A 287 5.64 -16.87 5.97
CA SER A 287 6.58 -17.28 7.02
C SER A 287 5.98 -18.25 8.04
N ASP A 288 4.68 -18.57 7.95
CA ASP A 288 3.92 -19.43 8.87
C ASP A 288 3.99 -18.98 10.36
N ARG A 289 4.23 -17.67 10.59
CA ARG A 289 4.33 -17.11 11.96
C ARG A 289 3.04 -16.49 12.49
N VAL A 290 2.03 -16.36 11.64
CA VAL A 290 0.74 -15.80 12.02
C VAL A 290 -0.26 -16.90 12.32
N GLU A 291 -0.63 -16.99 13.57
CA GLU A 291 -1.60 -17.97 14.07
C GLU A 291 -3.03 -17.37 14.07
N PRO A 292 -4.07 -18.20 13.91
CA PRO A 292 -5.46 -17.77 14.09
C PRO A 292 -5.70 -17.05 15.43
N GLY A 293 -6.49 -15.99 15.40
CA GLY A 293 -6.76 -15.13 16.55
C GLY A 293 -5.72 -14.06 16.81
N GLN A 294 -4.55 -14.11 16.17
CA GLN A 294 -3.54 -13.06 16.29
C GLN A 294 -3.99 -11.76 15.61
N ARG A 295 -3.58 -10.64 16.20
CA ARG A 295 -3.96 -9.29 15.78
C ARG A 295 -2.79 -8.53 15.20
N LEU A 296 -3.03 -7.99 14.01
CA LEU A 296 -2.03 -7.31 13.21
C LEU A 296 -2.48 -5.88 12.93
N LEU A 297 -1.56 -4.93 13.07
CA LEU A 297 -1.82 -3.53 12.76
C LEU A 297 -0.96 -3.09 11.57
N CYS A 298 -1.61 -2.90 10.42
CA CYS A 298 -1.00 -2.25 9.25
C CYS A 298 -0.94 -0.74 9.50
N LEU A 299 0.23 -0.15 9.28
CA LEU A 299 0.47 1.29 9.48
C LEU A 299 1.12 1.90 8.25
N MET A 300 0.62 3.06 7.81
CA MET A 300 1.13 3.80 6.67
C MET A 300 1.00 5.30 6.90
N ALA A 301 2.02 6.04 6.46
CA ALA A 301 1.97 7.49 6.32
C ALA A 301 2.29 7.90 4.88
N GLY A 302 1.71 8.97 4.40
CA GLY A 302 1.90 9.48 3.05
C GLY A 302 1.95 11.00 3.01
N TYR A 303 2.54 11.53 1.95
CA TYR A 303 2.56 12.97 1.70
C TYR A 303 1.16 13.55 1.63
N GLY A 304 1.05 14.83 1.98
CA GLY A 304 -0.22 15.52 1.91
C GLY A 304 -0.97 15.87 3.17
N LEU A 305 -0.58 15.61 4.38
CA LEU A 305 0.01 14.50 5.10
C LEU A 305 -1.12 13.59 5.57
N ASN A 306 -1.06 12.34 5.22
CA ASN A 306 -2.05 11.33 5.58
C ASN A 306 -1.43 10.25 6.45
N TRP A 307 -2.16 9.75 7.42
CA TRP A 307 -1.84 8.58 8.21
C TRP A 307 -3.02 7.63 8.18
N GLN A 308 -2.75 6.35 7.94
CA GLN A 308 -3.77 5.32 7.97
C GLN A 308 -3.32 4.10 8.74
N ALA A 309 -4.29 3.46 9.37
CA ALA A 309 -4.13 2.17 10.02
C ALA A 309 -5.30 1.25 9.70
N LEU A 310 -4.98 -0.04 9.56
CA LEU A 310 -5.92 -1.13 9.40
C LEU A 310 -5.61 -2.19 10.45
N LEU A 311 -6.55 -2.44 11.36
CA LEU A 311 -6.44 -3.46 12.39
C LEU A 311 -7.13 -4.73 11.92
N LEU A 312 -6.40 -5.83 11.92
CA LEU A 312 -6.77 -7.13 11.40
C LEU A 312 -6.70 -8.19 12.49
N GLU A 313 -7.47 -9.26 12.35
CA GLU A 313 -7.35 -10.49 13.13
C GLU A 313 -7.31 -11.68 12.18
N LYS A 314 -6.30 -12.54 12.28
CA LYS A 314 -6.21 -13.75 11.48
C LYS A 314 -7.36 -14.69 11.82
N VAL A 315 -8.08 -15.18 10.82
CA VAL A 315 -9.14 -16.15 11.02
C VAL A 315 -8.65 -17.57 10.81
N ASP A 316 -9.34 -18.52 11.42
CA ASP A 316 -9.09 -19.95 11.16
C ASP A 316 -9.38 -20.28 9.68
N PRO A 317 -8.52 -21.05 9.03
CA PRO A 317 -8.86 -21.62 7.72
C PRO A 317 -10.08 -22.52 7.89
N THR A 318 -11.17 -22.20 7.19
CA THR A 318 -12.39 -23.02 7.16
C THR A 318 -12.24 -24.21 6.22
#